data_4df3aed1d42abcc3a081392ac4db29b7
#
_entry.id   4df3aed1d42abcc3a081392ac4db29b7
#
_cell.length_a   1.000
_cell.length_b   1.000
_cell.length_c   1.000
_cell.angle_alpha   90.00
_cell.angle_beta   90.00
_cell.angle_gamma   90.00
#
_symmetry.space_group_name_H-M   'P 1'
#
loop_
_entity.id
_entity.type
_entity.pdbx_description
1 polymer ?
#
loop_
_entity_poly.entity_id
_entity_poly.type
_entity_poly.pdbx_seq_one_letter_code
_entity_poly.pdbx_strand_id
1 'polypeptide(L)'
;MITIAGNHDIPRHNPNLIQWSAIHTLAKAGKIKLLDNTNNYIVRNSFQIIPFPFGSLIDKEFSPFDINLPAIAVIHKFVYDSKCQDWEKTVGTCAKSLLSQLSRPRERGGKISTALVGDNHKAFEIKSNEALLLNPGSIFRMTSDQKNFKPRFYLWNSDNEFEAIYFPINNNDVTDEHINDKGIDEERMLAFLNRMREDIEIGLDFRTNMKEYLAKNKIKIGVEEKIWQAMM
;
A
#
# COMPACT_ATOMS: atom_id res chain seq x y z
N MET A 1 -20.12 -5.45 0.95
CA MET A 1 -18.87 -4.65 0.78
C MET A 1 -18.10 -5.25 -0.38
N ILE A 2 -17.52 -4.39 -1.25
CA ILE A 2 -16.63 -4.78 -2.35
C ILE A 2 -15.25 -4.26 -1.99
N THR A 3 -14.20 -5.03 -2.24
CA THR A 3 -12.81 -4.68 -1.88
C THR A 3 -11.80 -5.34 -2.81
N ILE A 4 -10.58 -4.82 -2.79
CA ILE A 4 -9.37 -5.44 -3.34
C ILE A 4 -8.41 -5.77 -2.21
N ALA A 5 -7.46 -6.67 -2.43
CA ALA A 5 -6.44 -6.98 -1.44
C ALA A 5 -5.31 -5.97 -1.46
N GLY A 6 -4.90 -5.51 -0.28
CA GLY A 6 -3.69 -4.74 -0.04
C GLY A 6 -2.51 -5.63 0.36
N ASN A 7 -1.31 -5.04 0.45
CA ASN A 7 -0.10 -5.75 0.84
C ASN A 7 -0.20 -6.40 2.24
N HIS A 8 -0.81 -5.69 3.21
CA HIS A 8 -0.99 -6.19 4.57
C HIS A 8 -2.12 -7.21 4.72
N ASP A 9 -2.99 -7.35 3.73
CA ASP A 9 -4.03 -8.37 3.72
C ASP A 9 -3.50 -9.76 3.32
N ILE A 10 -2.28 -9.82 2.81
CA ILE A 10 -1.70 -11.01 2.17
C ILE A 10 -0.50 -11.50 2.99
N PRO A 11 -0.44 -12.81 3.35
CA PRO A 11 0.68 -13.36 4.09
C PRO A 11 2.01 -13.10 3.37
N ARG A 12 3.00 -12.58 4.12
CA ARG A 12 4.34 -12.25 3.61
C ARG A 12 4.36 -11.33 2.38
N HIS A 13 3.31 -10.52 2.19
CA HIS A 13 3.13 -9.65 1.01
C HIS A 13 3.24 -10.41 -0.33
N ASN A 14 2.93 -11.70 -0.35
CA ASN A 14 3.00 -12.51 -1.56
C ASN A 14 1.60 -12.79 -2.12
N PRO A 15 1.22 -12.21 -3.30
CA PRO A 15 -0.10 -12.38 -3.89
C PRO A 15 -0.53 -13.84 -4.11
N ASN A 16 0.43 -14.75 -4.33
CA ASN A 16 0.14 -16.18 -4.50
C ASN A 16 -0.36 -16.84 -3.21
N LEU A 17 -0.23 -16.19 -2.06
CA LEU A 17 -0.68 -16.70 -0.76
C LEU A 17 -2.03 -16.12 -0.32
N ILE A 18 -2.75 -15.40 -1.19
CA ILE A 18 -4.05 -14.76 -0.88
C ILE A 18 -5.06 -15.72 -0.28
N GLN A 19 -5.06 -16.96 -0.74
CA GLN A 19 -5.95 -18.01 -0.25
C GLN A 19 -5.81 -18.33 1.25
N TRP A 20 -4.68 -17.97 1.85
CA TRP A 20 -4.37 -18.17 3.26
C TRP A 20 -4.61 -16.89 4.11
N SER A 21 -5.25 -15.89 3.53
CA SER A 21 -5.51 -14.61 4.17
C SER A 21 -6.88 -14.54 4.83
N ALA A 22 -7.00 -13.65 5.82
CA ALA A 22 -8.28 -13.37 6.47
C ALA A 22 -9.30 -12.78 5.47
N ILE A 23 -8.84 -11.90 4.55
CA ILE A 23 -9.71 -11.28 3.54
C ILE A 23 -10.32 -12.32 2.60
N HIS A 24 -9.54 -13.35 2.21
CA HIS A 24 -10.05 -14.45 1.39
C HIS A 24 -11.07 -15.32 2.16
N THR A 25 -10.82 -15.57 3.44
CA THR A 25 -11.77 -16.28 4.30
C THR A 25 -13.11 -15.54 4.40
N LEU A 26 -13.10 -14.22 4.57
CA LEU A 26 -14.30 -13.40 4.56
C LEU A 26 -15.03 -13.44 3.21
N ALA A 27 -14.29 -13.45 2.11
CA ALA A 27 -14.86 -13.60 0.78
C ALA A 27 -15.53 -14.97 0.59
N LYS A 28 -14.88 -16.06 1.00
CA LYS A 28 -15.45 -17.42 0.98
C LYS A 28 -16.69 -17.53 1.85
N ALA A 29 -16.74 -16.85 2.98
CA ALA A 29 -17.92 -16.78 3.85
C ALA A 29 -19.03 -15.85 3.31
N GLY A 30 -18.88 -15.26 2.12
CA GLY A 30 -19.86 -14.37 1.50
C GLY A 30 -20.07 -13.04 2.23
N LYS A 31 -19.14 -12.65 3.13
CA LYS A 31 -19.24 -11.39 3.88
C LYS A 31 -18.75 -10.18 3.08
N ILE A 32 -17.85 -10.42 2.16
CA ILE A 32 -17.29 -9.41 1.24
C ILE A 32 -17.23 -9.98 -0.18
N LYS A 33 -17.17 -9.09 -1.17
CA LYS A 33 -16.78 -9.45 -2.53
C LYS A 33 -15.34 -8.97 -2.75
N LEU A 34 -14.43 -9.92 -2.79
CA LEU A 34 -13.02 -9.67 -3.09
C LEU A 34 -12.86 -9.68 -4.61
N LEU A 35 -12.33 -8.58 -5.15
CA LEU A 35 -12.04 -8.44 -6.58
C LEU A 35 -10.56 -8.71 -6.84
N ASP A 36 -10.29 -9.35 -7.94
CA ASP A 36 -8.96 -9.57 -8.49
C ASP A 36 -8.80 -8.85 -9.84
N ASN A 37 -7.61 -8.90 -10.42
CA ASN A 37 -7.29 -8.24 -11.68
C ASN A 37 -7.72 -9.04 -12.93
N THR A 38 -8.48 -10.11 -12.78
CA THR A 38 -8.90 -10.95 -13.92
C THR A 38 -10.18 -10.46 -14.56
N ASN A 39 -11.06 -9.83 -13.78
CA ASN A 39 -12.39 -9.41 -14.25
C ASN A 39 -12.80 -8.05 -13.68
N ASN A 40 -13.40 -7.22 -14.53
CA ASN A 40 -14.09 -6.02 -14.09
C ASN A 40 -15.39 -6.39 -13.37
N TYR A 41 -15.84 -5.51 -12.50
CA TYR A 41 -17.06 -5.69 -11.76
C TYR A 41 -18.08 -4.60 -12.10
N ILE A 42 -19.20 -5.02 -12.70
CA ILE A 42 -20.31 -4.10 -13.05
C ILE A 42 -21.25 -3.96 -11.86
N VAL A 43 -21.51 -2.72 -11.45
CA VAL A 43 -22.41 -2.40 -10.35
C VAL A 43 -23.75 -1.96 -10.91
N ARG A 44 -24.77 -2.80 -10.75
CA ARG A 44 -26.19 -2.52 -11.12
C ARG A 44 -26.38 -1.91 -12.52
N ASN A 45 -25.53 -2.27 -13.47
CA ASN A 45 -25.52 -1.68 -14.83
C ASN A 45 -25.32 -0.17 -14.86
N SER A 46 -24.75 0.43 -13.82
CA SER A 46 -24.56 1.88 -13.71
C SER A 46 -23.12 2.31 -13.91
N PHE A 47 -22.17 1.53 -13.39
CA PHE A 47 -20.74 1.75 -13.56
C PHE A 47 -19.97 0.44 -13.37
N GLN A 48 -18.70 0.48 -13.71
CA GLN A 48 -17.81 -0.67 -13.52
C GLN A 48 -16.60 -0.31 -12.67
N ILE A 49 -16.14 -1.29 -11.90
CA ILE A 49 -14.93 -1.23 -11.11
C ILE A 49 -13.87 -2.03 -11.84
N ILE A 50 -12.70 -1.43 -12.05
CA ILE A 50 -11.50 -2.07 -12.59
C ILE A 50 -10.53 -2.24 -11.43
N PRO A 51 -10.36 -3.47 -10.91
CA PRO A 51 -9.55 -3.71 -9.73
C PRO A 51 -8.07 -3.90 -10.08
N PHE A 52 -7.22 -3.25 -9.29
CA PHE A 52 -5.77 -3.44 -9.27
C PHE A 52 -5.32 -3.72 -7.83
N PRO A 53 -5.50 -4.93 -7.33
CA PRO A 53 -4.99 -5.33 -6.02
C PRO A 53 -3.47 -5.23 -5.95
N PHE A 54 -2.91 -5.37 -4.76
CA PHE A 54 -1.47 -5.36 -4.56
C PHE A 54 -0.75 -6.36 -5.47
N GLY A 55 0.35 -5.92 -6.08
CA GLY A 55 1.12 -6.71 -7.05
C GLY A 55 0.61 -6.65 -8.49
N SER A 56 -0.49 -5.93 -8.76
CA SER A 56 -1.00 -5.77 -10.13
C SER A 56 -0.10 -4.85 -10.97
N LEU A 57 0.09 -5.24 -12.24
CA LEU A 57 0.77 -4.42 -13.24
C LEU A 57 -0.27 -3.52 -13.93
N ILE A 58 -0.16 -2.22 -13.76
CA ILE A 58 -1.10 -1.24 -14.35
C ILE A 58 -0.81 -1.00 -15.84
N ASP A 59 0.40 -1.36 -16.29
CA ASP A 59 0.88 -1.13 -17.66
C ASP A 59 0.34 -2.13 -18.67
N LYS A 60 -0.18 -3.26 -18.19
CA LYS A 60 -0.72 -4.32 -19.03
C LYS A 60 -2.20 -4.10 -19.32
N GLU A 61 -2.64 -4.65 -20.42
CA GLU A 61 -4.00 -4.54 -20.92
C GLU A 61 -5.02 -4.84 -19.82
N PHE A 62 -5.86 -3.86 -19.52
CA PHE A 62 -7.04 -4.10 -18.69
C PHE A 62 -7.94 -5.08 -19.43
N SER A 63 -8.67 -5.89 -18.70
CA SER A 63 -9.76 -6.65 -19.28
C SER A 63 -10.72 -5.73 -20.02
N PRO A 64 -11.27 -6.13 -21.17
CA PRO A 64 -12.27 -5.34 -21.86
C PRO A 64 -13.39 -4.97 -20.90
N PHE A 65 -13.77 -3.72 -20.89
CA PHE A 65 -14.89 -3.23 -20.10
C PHE A 65 -15.94 -2.59 -21.02
N ASP A 66 -17.15 -2.48 -20.55
CA ASP A 66 -18.22 -1.84 -21.29
C ASP A 66 -17.91 -0.34 -21.46
N ILE A 67 -17.69 0.09 -22.70
CA ILE A 67 -17.35 1.49 -23.01
C ILE A 67 -18.50 2.47 -22.74
N ASN A 68 -19.71 1.96 -22.57
CA ASN A 68 -20.90 2.76 -22.29
C ASN A 68 -21.09 3.02 -20.79
N LEU A 69 -20.31 2.36 -19.93
CA LEU A 69 -20.39 2.53 -18.49
C LEU A 69 -19.20 3.33 -17.95
N PRO A 70 -19.43 4.28 -17.04
CA PRO A 70 -18.33 4.92 -16.31
C PRO A 70 -17.42 3.89 -15.64
N ALA A 71 -16.12 4.09 -15.75
CA ALA A 71 -15.12 3.16 -15.20
C ALA A 71 -14.34 3.82 -14.07
N ILE A 72 -14.32 3.14 -12.92
CA ILE A 72 -13.55 3.53 -11.73
C ILE A 72 -12.45 2.51 -11.51
N ALA A 73 -11.19 2.93 -11.56
CA ALA A 73 -10.08 2.10 -11.14
C ALA A 73 -9.96 2.12 -9.62
N VAL A 74 -9.85 0.94 -8.99
CA VAL A 74 -9.55 0.79 -7.56
C VAL A 74 -8.19 0.12 -7.44
N ILE A 75 -7.22 0.84 -6.87
CA ILE A 75 -5.80 0.50 -6.99
C ILE A 75 -5.16 0.45 -5.61
N HIS A 76 -4.51 -0.67 -5.26
CA HIS A 76 -3.63 -0.74 -4.10
C HIS A 76 -2.17 -0.60 -4.54
N LYS A 77 -1.66 0.62 -4.48
CA LYS A 77 -0.29 0.97 -4.85
C LYS A 77 0.12 2.26 -4.15
N PHE A 78 1.39 2.32 -3.71
CA PHE A 78 1.93 3.55 -3.15
C PHE A 78 2.05 4.62 -4.23
N VAL A 79 1.16 5.61 -4.13
CA VAL A 79 1.08 6.75 -5.05
C VAL A 79 1.36 8.03 -4.27
N TYR A 80 2.16 8.94 -4.85
CA TYR A 80 2.51 10.21 -4.23
C TYR A 80 2.06 11.40 -5.10
N ASP A 81 1.78 12.52 -4.44
CA ASP A 81 1.48 13.80 -5.09
C ASP A 81 2.73 14.69 -5.24
N SER A 82 2.55 15.93 -5.71
CA SER A 82 3.65 16.89 -5.90
C SER A 82 4.27 17.40 -4.58
N LYS A 83 3.62 17.17 -3.43
CA LYS A 83 4.09 17.59 -2.10
C LYS A 83 4.83 16.47 -1.37
N CYS A 84 5.22 15.44 -2.09
CA CYS A 84 5.90 14.28 -1.54
C CYS A 84 7.33 14.58 -1.06
N GLN A 85 7.82 13.74 -0.15
CA GLN A 85 9.22 13.69 0.25
C GLN A 85 10.06 12.90 -0.78
N ASP A 86 11.37 13.08 -0.78
CA ASP A 86 12.23 12.44 -1.78
C ASP A 86 12.21 10.90 -1.72
N TRP A 87 12.11 10.32 -0.53
CA TRP A 87 11.99 8.87 -0.38
C TRP A 87 10.71 8.31 -1.01
N GLU A 88 9.60 9.06 -0.99
CA GLU A 88 8.34 8.63 -1.62
C GLU A 88 8.49 8.50 -3.14
N LYS A 89 9.34 9.32 -3.74
CA LYS A 89 9.66 9.24 -5.18
C LYS A 89 10.43 7.98 -5.55
N THR A 90 11.22 7.45 -4.62
CA THR A 90 12.03 6.24 -4.86
C THR A 90 11.21 4.95 -4.81
N VAL A 91 10.14 4.92 -4.03
CA VAL A 91 9.33 3.70 -3.80
C VAL A 91 7.96 3.74 -4.47
N GLY A 92 7.47 4.94 -4.80
CA GLY A 92 6.10 5.15 -5.25
C GLY A 92 5.96 5.51 -6.73
N THR A 93 4.71 5.68 -7.13
CA THR A 93 4.32 6.13 -8.46
C THR A 93 3.78 7.55 -8.39
N CYS A 94 4.21 8.43 -9.29
CA CYS A 94 3.68 9.79 -9.37
C CYS A 94 2.20 9.76 -9.75
N ALA A 95 1.36 10.44 -8.97
CA ALA A 95 -0.09 10.48 -9.18
C ALA A 95 -0.48 11.05 -10.55
N LYS A 96 0.19 12.12 -11.00
CA LYS A 96 -0.06 12.71 -12.32
C LYS A 96 0.27 11.74 -13.46
N SER A 97 1.38 11.02 -13.35
CA SER A 97 1.78 10.03 -14.35
C SER A 97 0.80 8.87 -14.39
N LEU A 98 0.39 8.37 -13.23
CA LEU A 98 -0.61 7.30 -13.13
C LEU A 98 -1.94 7.73 -13.74
N LEU A 99 -2.44 8.92 -13.39
CA LEU A 99 -3.68 9.44 -13.92
C LEU A 99 -3.62 9.60 -15.44
N SER A 100 -2.52 10.15 -15.98
CA SER A 100 -2.30 10.27 -17.42
C SER A 100 -2.29 8.91 -18.11
N GLN A 101 -1.72 7.90 -17.50
CA GLN A 101 -1.70 6.52 -18.03
C GLN A 101 -3.09 5.89 -18.07
N LEU A 102 -3.86 6.05 -16.99
CA LEU A 102 -5.22 5.49 -16.86
C LEU A 102 -6.22 6.17 -17.80
N SER A 103 -6.10 7.48 -18.03
CA SER A 103 -7.02 8.26 -18.84
C SER A 103 -6.75 8.19 -20.35
N ARG A 104 -5.68 7.52 -20.79
CA ARG A 104 -5.41 7.34 -22.24
C ARG A 104 -6.53 6.54 -22.90
N PRO A 105 -7.04 6.98 -24.06
CA PRO A 105 -7.94 6.17 -24.85
C PRO A 105 -7.29 4.85 -25.24
N ARG A 106 -8.05 3.77 -25.23
CA ARG A 106 -7.58 2.43 -25.56
C ARG A 106 -8.29 1.93 -26.81
N GLU A 107 -7.60 1.10 -27.59
CA GLU A 107 -8.13 0.57 -28.87
C GLU A 107 -9.42 -0.24 -28.70
N ARG A 108 -9.61 -0.90 -27.56
CA ARG A 108 -10.76 -1.79 -27.29
C ARG A 108 -11.58 -1.42 -26.07
N GLY A 109 -11.40 -0.22 -25.52
CA GLY A 109 -12.14 0.17 -24.32
C GLY A 109 -12.13 1.67 -24.12
N GLY A 110 -13.06 2.13 -23.31
CA GLY A 110 -13.13 3.52 -22.89
C GLY A 110 -11.91 3.96 -22.06
N LYS A 111 -11.92 5.18 -21.62
CA LYS A 111 -10.93 5.72 -20.68
C LYS A 111 -11.41 5.54 -19.25
N ILE A 112 -10.47 5.40 -18.33
CA ILE A 112 -10.76 5.48 -16.90
C ILE A 112 -10.76 6.96 -16.51
N SER A 113 -11.91 7.44 -16.08
CA SER A 113 -12.08 8.85 -15.66
C SER A 113 -11.84 9.05 -14.17
N THR A 114 -11.90 7.97 -13.37
CA THR A 114 -11.73 8.04 -11.93
C THR A 114 -10.85 6.92 -11.42
N ALA A 115 -9.89 7.27 -10.56
CA ALA A 115 -9.03 6.32 -9.88
C ALA A 115 -9.10 6.54 -8.35
N LEU A 116 -9.40 5.48 -7.61
CA LEU A 116 -9.30 5.44 -6.16
C LEU A 116 -8.03 4.67 -5.82
N VAL A 117 -7.08 5.32 -5.16
CA VAL A 117 -5.81 4.71 -4.78
C VAL A 117 -5.72 4.56 -3.25
N GLY A 118 -5.01 3.54 -2.79
CA GLY A 118 -4.71 3.30 -1.39
C GLY A 118 -3.29 2.76 -1.24
N ASP A 119 -2.76 2.74 -0.01
CA ASP A 119 -1.43 2.41 0.46
C ASP A 119 -0.67 3.63 1.03
N ASN A 120 -0.73 4.79 0.37
CA ASN A 120 -0.23 6.02 0.96
C ASN A 120 -1.25 6.56 1.98
N HIS A 121 -0.82 6.71 3.23
CA HIS A 121 -1.67 7.18 4.33
C HIS A 121 -1.97 8.69 4.30
N LYS A 122 -1.31 9.44 3.42
CA LYS A 122 -1.58 10.88 3.20
C LYS A 122 -2.71 11.05 2.20
N ALA A 123 -3.75 11.80 2.59
CA ALA A 123 -4.85 12.07 1.68
C ALA A 123 -4.49 13.16 0.65
N PHE A 124 -4.84 12.93 -0.60
CA PHE A 124 -4.69 13.90 -1.68
C PHE A 124 -5.65 13.64 -2.82
N GLU A 125 -5.84 14.66 -3.63
CA GLU A 125 -6.68 14.64 -4.82
C GLU A 125 -5.91 15.26 -5.99
N ILE A 126 -5.92 14.59 -7.13
CA ILE A 126 -5.34 15.09 -8.38
C ILE A 126 -6.44 15.12 -9.43
N LYS A 127 -6.71 16.31 -9.95
CA LYS A 127 -7.71 16.52 -10.99
C LYS A 127 -7.03 16.96 -12.28
N SER A 128 -7.41 16.37 -13.39
CA SER A 128 -7.13 16.84 -14.75
C SER A 128 -8.44 17.19 -15.44
N ASN A 129 -8.38 17.74 -16.65
CA ASN A 129 -9.59 18.12 -17.38
C ASN A 129 -10.58 16.97 -17.58
N GLU A 130 -10.12 15.74 -17.59
CA GLU A 130 -10.92 14.57 -17.97
C GLU A 130 -10.86 13.43 -16.97
N ALA A 131 -10.07 13.55 -15.90
CA ALA A 131 -9.87 12.45 -14.96
C ALA A 131 -9.57 12.94 -13.54
N LEU A 132 -9.95 12.13 -12.57
CA LEU A 132 -9.81 12.37 -11.13
C LEU A 132 -9.08 11.20 -10.48
N LEU A 133 -8.10 11.49 -9.64
CA LEU A 133 -7.45 10.49 -8.77
C LEU A 133 -7.64 10.94 -7.33
N LEU A 134 -8.15 10.03 -6.51
CA LEU A 134 -8.45 10.24 -5.10
C LEU A 134 -7.66 9.25 -4.25
N ASN A 135 -6.95 9.76 -3.25
CA ASN A 135 -6.43 8.97 -2.15
C ASN A 135 -7.07 9.48 -0.84
N PRO A 136 -7.91 8.72 -0.16
CA PRO A 136 -8.53 9.15 1.10
C PRO A 136 -7.51 9.23 2.26
N GLY A 137 -6.35 8.59 2.12
CA GLY A 137 -5.41 8.38 3.21
C GLY A 137 -5.86 7.27 4.15
N SER A 138 -5.26 7.21 5.34
CA SER A 138 -5.64 6.22 6.35
C SER A 138 -6.98 6.57 7.02
N ILE A 139 -7.75 5.53 7.40
CA ILE A 139 -8.99 5.70 8.17
C ILE A 139 -8.69 6.09 9.62
N PHE A 140 -7.53 5.71 10.13
CA PHE A 140 -7.09 6.00 11.50
C PHE A 140 -5.85 6.87 11.50
N ARG A 141 -5.70 7.69 12.54
CA ARG A 141 -4.46 8.36 12.86
C ARG A 141 -3.58 7.40 13.67
N MET A 142 -2.49 6.94 13.10
CA MET A 142 -1.62 5.92 13.68
C MET A 142 -0.26 6.47 14.13
N THR A 143 0.12 7.63 13.65
CA THR A 143 1.45 8.25 13.86
C THR A 143 1.31 9.70 14.27
N SER A 144 2.31 10.23 14.94
CA SER A 144 2.30 11.61 15.47
C SER A 144 2.25 12.70 14.39
N ASP A 145 2.81 12.44 13.20
CA ASP A 145 2.70 13.34 12.06
C ASP A 145 1.26 13.44 11.52
N GLN A 146 0.39 12.51 11.90
CA GLN A 146 -1.04 12.53 11.60
C GLN A 146 -1.89 13.26 12.65
N LYS A 147 -1.31 13.96 13.62
CA LYS A 147 -2.05 14.69 14.67
C LYS A 147 -3.17 15.57 14.10
N ASN A 148 -2.88 16.30 13.03
CA ASN A 148 -3.83 17.19 12.35
C ASN A 148 -4.55 16.56 11.16
N PHE A 149 -4.29 15.29 10.87
CA PHE A 149 -4.92 14.58 9.78
C PHE A 149 -6.39 14.33 10.11
N LYS A 150 -7.27 14.58 9.13
CA LYS A 150 -8.71 14.31 9.23
C LYS A 150 -9.05 13.11 8.36
N PRO A 151 -9.25 11.92 8.96
CA PRO A 151 -9.68 10.73 8.24
C PRO A 151 -10.99 10.98 7.51
N ARG A 152 -11.12 10.41 6.31
CA ARG A 152 -12.27 10.62 5.45
C ARG A 152 -12.59 9.42 4.60
N PHE A 153 -13.80 9.39 4.08
CA PHE A 153 -14.20 8.58 2.92
C PHE A 153 -14.83 9.51 1.88
N TYR A 154 -15.03 8.99 0.68
CA TYR A 154 -15.70 9.76 -0.38
C TYR A 154 -17.07 9.17 -0.63
N LEU A 155 -18.07 10.06 -0.68
CA LEU A 155 -19.39 9.77 -1.20
C LEU A 155 -19.40 10.11 -2.68
N TRP A 156 -19.71 9.14 -3.52
CA TRP A 156 -19.89 9.34 -4.95
C TRP A 156 -21.37 9.48 -5.27
N ASN A 157 -21.73 10.52 -6.00
CA ASN A 157 -23.10 10.77 -6.44
C ASN A 157 -23.30 10.45 -7.93
N SER A 158 -24.56 10.53 -8.39
CA SER A 158 -24.96 10.24 -9.78
C SER A 158 -24.33 11.17 -10.81
N ASP A 159 -23.89 12.36 -10.41
CA ASP A 159 -23.33 13.39 -11.28
C ASP A 159 -21.81 13.24 -11.45
N ASN A 160 -21.27 12.10 -11.03
CA ASN A 160 -19.82 11.79 -10.99
C ASN A 160 -19.01 12.74 -10.10
N GLU A 161 -19.64 13.34 -9.11
CA GLU A 161 -18.95 14.14 -8.10
C GLU A 161 -18.61 13.30 -6.90
N PHE A 162 -17.49 13.62 -6.26
CA PHE A 162 -17.01 12.98 -5.05
C PHE A 162 -16.99 14.00 -3.93
N GLU A 163 -17.76 13.74 -2.89
CA GLU A 163 -17.81 14.54 -1.67
C GLU A 163 -16.98 13.87 -0.59
N ALA A 164 -16.04 14.60 0.02
CA ALA A 164 -15.24 14.10 1.15
C ALA A 164 -16.04 14.22 2.44
N ILE A 165 -16.36 13.10 3.05
CA ILE A 165 -17.01 13.01 4.35
C ILE A 165 -15.96 12.70 5.41
N TYR A 166 -15.81 13.58 6.39
CA TYR A 166 -14.81 13.48 7.44
C TYR A 166 -15.34 12.76 8.66
N PHE A 167 -14.53 11.86 9.21
CA PHE A 167 -14.83 11.27 10.50
C PHE A 167 -14.60 12.29 11.63
N PRO A 168 -15.42 12.26 12.70
CA PRO A 168 -15.13 13.04 13.88
C PRO A 168 -13.82 12.56 14.50
N ILE A 169 -12.98 13.51 14.93
CA ILE A 169 -11.70 13.22 15.57
C ILE A 169 -11.65 13.88 16.95
N ASN A 170 -11.01 13.21 17.90
CA ASN A 170 -10.61 13.82 19.15
C ASN A 170 -9.14 14.25 19.02
N ASN A 171 -8.85 15.54 19.21
CA ASN A 171 -7.50 16.07 19.04
C ASN A 171 -6.51 15.57 20.08
N ASN A 172 -6.99 15.01 21.18
CA ASN A 172 -6.15 14.46 22.26
C ASN A 172 -5.72 13.00 22.05
N ASP A 173 -6.26 12.32 21.03
CA ASP A 173 -5.95 10.89 20.79
C ASP A 173 -4.53 10.68 20.21
N VAL A 174 -3.95 11.73 19.61
CA VAL A 174 -2.60 11.69 19.04
C VAL A 174 -1.81 12.88 19.56
N THR A 175 -0.69 12.65 20.22
CA THR A 175 0.23 13.66 20.71
C THR A 175 1.56 13.65 19.95
N ASP A 176 2.19 14.79 19.82
CA ASP A 176 3.53 15.00 19.26
C ASP A 176 4.52 15.52 20.33
N GLU A 177 4.12 15.50 21.60
CA GLU A 177 4.94 16.00 22.71
C GLU A 177 6.34 15.36 22.74
N HIS A 178 6.41 14.05 22.50
CA HIS A 178 7.67 13.32 22.45
C HIS A 178 8.58 13.69 21.27
N ILE A 179 8.04 14.35 20.20
CA ILE A 179 8.84 14.85 19.08
C ILE A 179 9.42 16.22 19.41
N ASN A 180 8.69 17.01 20.21
CA ASN A 180 9.08 18.35 20.60
C ASN A 180 10.04 18.35 21.80
N ASP A 181 10.21 17.23 22.48
CA ASP A 181 11.25 17.03 23.47
C ASP A 181 12.61 17.03 22.75
N LYS A 182 13.18 18.25 22.62
CA LYS A 182 14.50 18.51 22.02
C LYS A 182 15.66 17.92 22.82
N GLY A 183 15.39 17.16 23.86
CA GLY A 183 16.30 16.30 24.55
C GLY A 183 16.32 14.91 23.93
N ILE A 184 16.57 14.79 22.62
CA ILE A 184 17.19 13.55 22.15
C ILE A 184 18.54 13.54 22.85
N ASP A 185 18.60 12.69 23.85
CA ASP A 185 19.81 12.44 24.62
C ASP A 185 20.87 12.03 23.58
N GLU A 186 21.76 12.98 23.22
CA GLU A 186 22.81 12.76 22.22
C GLU A 186 23.62 11.51 22.58
N GLU A 187 23.75 11.24 23.89
CA GLU A 187 24.38 10.07 24.43
C GLU A 187 23.63 8.78 24.10
N ARG A 188 22.29 8.77 24.15
CA ARG A 188 21.45 7.64 23.72
C ARG A 188 21.48 7.44 22.21
N MET A 189 21.48 8.53 21.45
CA MET A 189 21.60 8.47 19.99
C MET A 189 22.98 7.94 19.58
N LEU A 190 24.05 8.41 20.21
CA LEU A 190 25.40 7.90 19.98
C LEU A 190 25.54 6.43 20.41
N ALA A 191 24.95 6.05 21.54
CA ALA A 191 24.93 4.66 21.98
C ALA A 191 24.13 3.76 21.02
N PHE A 192 23.02 4.25 20.49
CA PHE A 192 22.25 3.55 19.45
C PHE A 192 23.04 3.41 18.15
N LEU A 193 23.65 4.51 17.68
CA LEU A 193 24.49 4.50 16.47
C LEU A 193 25.72 3.60 16.62
N ASN A 194 26.35 3.57 17.81
CA ASN A 194 27.46 2.67 18.08
C ASN A 194 27.01 1.19 18.11
N ARG A 195 25.87 0.89 18.75
CA ARG A 195 25.26 -0.44 18.65
C ARG A 195 24.95 -0.84 17.22
N MET A 196 24.31 0.05 16.45
CA MET A 196 24.06 -0.22 15.04
C MET A 196 25.33 -0.44 14.24
N ARG A 197 26.43 0.26 14.56
CA ARG A 197 27.74 0.02 13.91
C ARG A 197 28.35 -1.31 14.32
N GLU A 198 28.26 -1.69 15.59
CA GLU A 198 28.69 -3.01 16.08
C GLU A 198 27.86 -4.16 15.46
N ASP A 199 26.54 -3.96 15.26
CA ASP A 199 25.66 -4.93 14.61
C ASP A 199 25.77 -4.92 13.06
N ILE A 200 26.24 -3.85 12.44
CA ILE A 200 26.42 -3.72 10.96
C ILE A 200 27.73 -4.36 10.48
N GLU A 201 28.67 -4.67 11.37
CA GLU A 201 29.80 -5.58 11.03
C GLU A 201 29.32 -7.01 10.74
N ILE A 202 28.12 -7.38 11.15
CA ILE A 202 27.41 -8.56 10.66
C ILE A 202 26.92 -8.27 9.25
N GLY A 203 27.67 -8.71 8.25
CA GLY A 203 27.34 -8.47 6.84
C GLY A 203 25.88 -8.83 6.53
N LEU A 204 25.25 -8.11 5.60
CA LEU A 204 23.86 -8.36 5.13
C LEU A 204 23.68 -9.75 4.50
N ASP A 205 24.76 -10.50 4.31
CA ASP A 205 24.73 -11.88 3.82
C ASP A 205 24.45 -12.86 4.97
N PHE A 206 23.24 -13.42 4.95
CA PHE A 206 22.80 -14.43 5.91
C PHE A 206 23.78 -15.63 6.01
N ARG A 207 24.41 -16.02 4.90
CA ARG A 207 25.36 -17.14 4.85
C ARG A 207 26.65 -16.83 5.60
N THR A 208 27.15 -15.62 5.47
CA THR A 208 28.33 -15.13 6.21
C THR A 208 28.02 -15.02 7.69
N ASN A 209 26.89 -14.45 8.06
CA ASN A 209 26.43 -14.32 9.45
C ASN A 209 26.27 -15.69 10.11
N MET A 210 25.72 -16.67 9.38
CA MET A 210 25.58 -18.03 9.90
C MET A 210 26.93 -18.70 10.13
N LYS A 211 27.91 -18.53 9.23
CA LYS A 211 29.27 -19.05 9.42
C LYS A 211 29.93 -18.49 10.67
N GLU A 212 29.85 -17.18 10.87
CA GLU A 212 30.41 -16.52 12.05
C GLU A 212 29.73 -16.94 13.33
N TYR A 213 28.39 -17.07 13.32
CA TYR A 213 27.62 -17.56 14.47
C TYR A 213 28.02 -18.99 14.87
N LEU A 214 28.11 -19.89 13.89
CA LEU A 214 28.51 -21.30 14.11
C LEU A 214 29.93 -21.38 14.64
N ALA A 215 30.86 -20.57 14.13
CA ALA A 215 32.26 -20.53 14.61
C ALA A 215 32.37 -19.99 16.04
N LYS A 216 31.63 -18.93 16.39
CA LYS A 216 31.62 -18.32 17.73
C LYS A 216 31.01 -19.23 18.80
N ASN A 217 29.99 -20.02 18.46
CA ASN A 217 29.20 -20.77 19.44
C ASN A 217 29.59 -22.26 19.61
N LYS A 218 30.69 -22.71 19.00
CA LYS A 218 31.19 -24.09 19.10
C LYS A 218 30.09 -25.15 18.89
N ILE A 219 29.31 -24.99 17.82
CA ILE A 219 28.23 -25.92 17.48
C ILE A 219 28.81 -27.29 17.12
N LYS A 220 28.14 -28.38 17.50
CA LYS A 220 28.56 -29.73 17.15
C LYS A 220 28.55 -29.94 15.62
N ILE A 221 29.59 -30.50 15.06
CA ILE A 221 29.80 -30.72 13.61
C ILE A 221 28.56 -31.31 12.93
N GLY A 222 27.92 -32.33 13.50
CA GLY A 222 26.73 -32.94 12.92
C GLY A 222 25.46 -32.06 12.91
N VAL A 223 25.43 -31.00 13.70
CA VAL A 223 24.36 -29.98 13.66
C VAL A 223 24.67 -28.95 12.57
N GLU A 224 25.93 -28.55 12.47
CA GLU A 224 26.40 -27.64 11.44
C GLU A 224 26.13 -28.19 10.02
N GLU A 225 26.48 -29.48 9.79
CA GLU A 225 26.19 -30.14 8.50
C GLU A 225 24.70 -30.15 8.14
N LYS A 226 23.82 -30.41 9.11
CA LYS A 226 22.36 -30.36 8.91
C LYS A 226 21.86 -28.95 8.57
N ILE A 227 22.41 -27.91 9.18
CA ILE A 227 22.06 -26.51 8.88
C ILE A 227 22.44 -26.19 7.43
N TRP A 228 23.64 -26.58 7.00
CA TRP A 228 24.10 -26.33 5.63
C TRP A 228 23.30 -27.14 4.59
N GLN A 229 22.92 -28.38 4.90
CA GLN A 229 22.07 -29.20 4.02
C GLN A 229 20.66 -28.59 3.86
N ALA A 230 20.10 -28.00 4.91
CA ALA A 230 18.77 -27.34 4.85
C ALA A 230 18.76 -26.00 4.10
N MET A 231 19.95 -25.45 3.81
CA MET A 231 20.15 -24.17 3.12
C MET A 231 20.56 -24.31 1.65
N MET A 232 20.74 -25.52 1.16
CA MET A 232 20.94 -25.85 -0.26
C MET A 232 19.62 -26.13 -0.95
#